data_b7d7db58a204f216b69cafb9caaa199e
#
_entry.id   b7d7db58a204f216b69cafb9caaa199e
#
_cell.length_a   1.000
_cell.length_b   1.000
_cell.length_c   1.000
_cell.angle_alpha   90.00
_cell.angle_beta   90.00
_cell.angle_gamma   90.00
#
_symmetry.space_group_name_H-M   'P 1'
#
loop_
_entity.id
_entity.type
_entity.pdbx_description
1 polymer ?
#
loop_
_entity_poly.entity_id
_entity_poly.type
_entity_poly.pdbx_seq_one_letter_code
_entity_poly.pdbx_strand_id
1 'polypeptide(L)'
;MNILKKCLPLVLCFSMICTLFCFQTVAGATAYDETISNGSFADFQQALLNAKEKGTSNHIYKIHITKDLRINQSVGIYSNTMIVVDKNVKIIRNLPAGDGGTTFRIGQPGSSASGYYYKNITIQGGIWDGNVRSKDTGFCTFKVNHSQNVKFLNMTIQNDLEGHMIEAGAVNGLTVSRVNFKNHKCYFKAHKNKNDYYEHEEALQLDVNLYETTAIGNYDKYQNKNVTVDRCNFINLGRGIGSHNSIDGCYFTNMKFTNNTFKNIKSYAIGAINYRNSRIQNNKILNCGSGILFVNSKPNYTGYTGTYVVNNWKLKVNSSKDNSIISGNTITINSPKSKDSRALYINGNKISKPAIYKKGLNSANRLSGYQGYLKGDHRINGLTITKNNITVKNMTAVFYKGIRNSAFTNNNITFNGNQKADYYGLTMDSVPDQLNENVTVSGNKIKNFNSGILCKNSKKITFKNTTVYNSYKQHIYLEGVNVTIVGCSLDKAKTKHGIASKNSKITLKNTNITNAKEFGLYSYNCSGKVTGGKIANCGKYGIGAYKKGISYSKVKFSNNGANGKCNYYRG
;
A
#
# COMPACT_ATOMS: atom_id res chain seq x y z
N MET A 1 -11.72 59.67 11.06
CA MET A 1 -10.69 59.43 12.08
C MET A 1 -10.91 58.12 12.85
N ASN A 2 -11.45 57.06 12.21
CA ASN A 2 -11.81 55.79 12.88
C ASN A 2 -11.33 54.51 12.14
N ILE A 3 -10.41 54.64 11.18
CA ILE A 3 -9.88 53.49 10.40
C ILE A 3 -8.45 53.13 10.87
N LEU A 4 -7.72 54.02 11.52
CA LEU A 4 -6.35 53.81 11.96
C LEU A 4 -6.16 53.04 13.29
N LYS A 5 -7.26 52.75 14.02
CA LYS A 5 -7.15 52.03 15.32
C LYS A 5 -7.32 50.51 15.23
N LYS A 6 -7.64 49.95 14.04
CA LYS A 6 -7.85 48.48 13.85
C LYS A 6 -6.67 47.74 13.20
N CYS A 7 -5.67 48.43 12.69
CA CYS A 7 -4.51 47.78 12.02
C CYS A 7 -3.22 47.70 12.87
N LEU A 8 -3.19 48.30 14.05
CA LEU A 8 -1.99 48.29 14.89
C LEU A 8 -1.65 46.93 15.55
N PRO A 9 -2.60 46.05 15.86
CA PRO A 9 -2.26 44.73 16.42
C PRO A 9 -1.72 43.73 15.38
N LEU A 10 -2.03 43.91 14.08
CA LEU A 10 -1.60 42.97 13.03
C LEU A 10 -0.15 43.21 12.59
N VAL A 11 0.32 44.42 12.66
CA VAL A 11 1.72 44.77 12.28
C VAL A 11 2.71 44.36 13.36
N LEU A 12 2.31 44.40 14.65
CA LEU A 12 3.18 43.94 15.73
C LEU A 12 3.28 42.39 15.82
N CYS A 13 2.26 41.66 15.38
CA CYS A 13 2.35 40.19 15.27
C CYS A 13 3.27 39.75 14.10
N PHE A 14 3.30 40.48 12.99
CA PHE A 14 4.18 40.13 11.85
C PHE A 14 5.65 40.45 12.12
N SER A 15 5.97 41.50 12.87
CA SER A 15 7.36 41.83 13.24
C SER A 15 7.90 40.90 14.36
N MET A 16 7.08 40.36 15.24
CA MET A 16 7.49 39.35 16.23
C MET A 16 7.71 37.96 15.66
N ILE A 17 7.04 37.61 14.54
CA ILE A 17 7.22 36.31 13.87
C ILE A 17 8.48 36.29 13.01
N CYS A 18 8.91 37.43 12.47
CA CYS A 18 10.15 37.52 11.67
C CYS A 18 11.45 37.58 12.50
N THR A 19 11.40 37.92 13.78
CA THR A 19 12.61 37.94 14.64
C THR A 19 12.88 36.61 15.37
N LEU A 20 11.99 35.61 15.26
CA LEU A 20 12.18 34.28 15.88
C LEU A 20 12.80 33.23 14.95
N PHE A 21 13.17 33.57 13.72
CA PHE A 21 13.77 32.63 12.76
C PHE A 21 15.25 32.87 12.42
N CYS A 22 15.97 33.71 13.17
CA CYS A 22 17.42 33.88 13.04
C CYS A 22 18.17 33.41 14.30
N PHE A 23 17.81 32.28 14.89
CA PHE A 23 18.80 31.48 15.59
C PHE A 23 19.39 30.50 14.56
N GLN A 24 20.38 30.93 13.81
CA GLN A 24 21.39 30.00 13.34
C GLN A 24 22.01 29.40 14.61
N THR A 25 21.52 28.23 15.01
CA THR A 25 22.35 27.34 15.81
C THR A 25 23.59 27.11 14.97
N VAL A 26 24.71 27.68 15.36
CA VAL A 26 26.01 27.17 14.97
C VAL A 26 25.94 25.69 15.34
N ALA A 27 25.74 24.84 14.36
CA ALA A 27 25.80 23.39 14.55
C ALA A 27 27.25 23.17 15.03
N GLY A 28 27.40 22.95 16.33
CA GLY A 28 28.67 22.51 16.88
C GLY A 28 29.13 21.34 16.03
N ALA A 29 30.36 21.39 15.52
CA ALA A 29 30.89 20.33 14.69
C ALA A 29 30.62 18.99 15.36
N THR A 30 29.87 18.13 14.69
CA THR A 30 29.52 16.82 15.24
C THR A 30 30.84 16.07 15.42
N ALA A 31 31.27 15.90 16.66
CA ALA A 31 32.47 15.14 16.95
C ALA A 31 32.23 13.69 16.53
N TYR A 32 33.10 13.15 15.70
CA TYR A 32 33.13 11.74 15.33
C TYR A 32 34.16 11.02 16.21
N ASP A 33 33.86 9.78 16.57
CA ASP A 33 34.81 8.96 17.31
C ASP A 33 35.92 8.46 16.39
N GLU A 34 35.59 8.17 15.14
CA GLU A 34 36.56 7.81 14.10
C GLU A 34 36.20 8.39 12.74
N THR A 35 37.24 8.65 11.91
CA THR A 35 37.09 9.12 10.53
C THR A 35 37.91 8.23 9.59
N ILE A 36 37.24 7.66 8.58
CA ILE A 36 37.85 6.85 7.53
C ILE A 36 38.05 7.75 6.30
N SER A 37 39.27 8.29 6.15
CA SER A 37 39.62 9.25 5.09
C SER A 37 40.52 8.66 4.00
N ASN A 38 41.02 7.43 4.19
CA ASN A 38 41.92 6.76 3.25
C ASN A 38 41.21 5.73 2.34
N GLY A 39 39.91 5.41 2.59
CA GLY A 39 39.17 4.37 1.88
C GLY A 39 39.57 2.95 2.26
N SER A 40 40.21 2.76 3.42
CA SER A 40 40.65 1.46 3.92
C SER A 40 39.46 0.66 4.48
N PHE A 41 39.27 -0.55 3.94
CA PHE A 41 38.26 -1.46 4.46
C PHE A 41 38.65 -2.02 5.85
N ALA A 42 39.96 -2.24 6.07
CA ALA A 42 40.47 -2.70 7.37
C ALA A 42 40.18 -1.69 8.48
N ASP A 43 40.41 -0.39 8.21
CA ASP A 43 40.14 0.67 9.19
C ASP A 43 38.65 0.78 9.49
N PHE A 44 37.80 0.64 8.46
CA PHE A 44 36.34 0.61 8.66
C PHE A 44 35.90 -0.59 9.50
N GLN A 45 36.49 -1.78 9.26
CA GLN A 45 36.19 -2.95 10.09
C GLN A 45 36.63 -2.75 11.54
N GLN A 46 37.79 -2.16 11.76
CA GLN A 46 38.28 -1.86 13.10
C GLN A 46 37.37 -0.83 13.79
N ALA A 47 36.92 0.20 13.08
CA ALA A 47 35.98 1.19 13.60
C ALA A 47 34.63 0.54 14.02
N LEU A 48 34.15 -0.44 13.27
CA LEU A 48 32.94 -1.20 13.66
C LEU A 48 33.18 -2.06 14.91
N LEU A 49 34.37 -2.66 15.07
CA LEU A 49 34.73 -3.38 16.30
C LEU A 49 34.84 -2.43 17.49
N ASN A 50 35.45 -1.26 17.30
CA ASN A 50 35.51 -0.22 18.33
C ASN A 50 34.09 0.26 18.72
N ALA A 51 33.19 0.40 17.75
CA ALA A 51 31.78 0.73 18.01
C ALA A 51 31.08 -0.38 18.82
N LYS A 52 31.40 -1.65 18.57
CA LYS A 52 30.87 -2.79 19.34
C LYS A 52 31.30 -2.73 20.80
N GLU A 53 32.53 -2.35 21.07
CA GLU A 53 33.13 -2.33 22.41
C GLU A 53 32.77 -1.06 23.19
N LYS A 54 32.82 0.10 22.51
CA LYS A 54 32.72 1.42 23.16
C LYS A 54 31.33 2.05 23.04
N GLY A 55 30.50 1.57 22.09
CA GLY A 55 29.14 2.11 21.89
C GLY A 55 28.17 1.70 22.99
N THR A 56 27.59 2.67 23.71
CA THR A 56 26.62 2.46 24.77
C THR A 56 25.33 3.25 24.51
N SER A 57 24.29 3.03 25.30
CA SER A 57 23.07 3.82 25.21
C SER A 57 23.29 5.32 25.49
N ASN A 58 24.33 5.65 26.24
CA ASN A 58 24.71 7.02 26.59
C ASN A 58 25.77 7.61 25.65
N HIS A 59 26.40 6.76 24.83
CA HIS A 59 27.42 7.16 23.87
C HIS A 59 27.23 6.40 22.55
N ILE A 60 26.57 7.05 21.60
CA ILE A 60 26.46 6.52 20.22
C ILE A 60 27.79 6.69 19.53
N TYR A 61 28.46 5.60 19.21
CA TYR A 61 29.75 5.61 18.53
C TYR A 61 29.60 6.04 17.07
N LYS A 62 30.27 7.13 16.67
CA LYS A 62 30.09 7.79 15.37
C LYS A 62 31.29 7.56 14.47
N ILE A 63 31.06 6.90 13.34
CA ILE A 63 32.05 6.62 12.30
C ILE A 63 31.76 7.52 11.11
N HIS A 64 32.72 8.33 10.68
CA HIS A 64 32.62 9.20 9.52
C HIS A 64 33.43 8.65 8.35
N ILE A 65 32.85 8.54 7.16
CA ILE A 65 33.48 8.05 5.95
C ILE A 65 33.51 9.18 4.92
N THR A 66 34.70 9.64 4.57
CA THR A 66 34.93 10.81 3.71
C THR A 66 35.50 10.45 2.32
N LYS A 67 35.82 9.17 2.08
CA LYS A 67 36.36 8.67 0.82
C LYS A 67 35.69 7.35 0.41
N ASP A 68 35.64 7.09 -0.90
CA ASP A 68 35.09 5.87 -1.46
C ASP A 68 35.67 4.62 -0.78
N LEU A 69 34.82 3.68 -0.43
CA LEU A 69 35.17 2.49 0.33
C LEU A 69 34.67 1.24 -0.38
N ARG A 70 35.54 0.25 -0.58
CA ARG A 70 35.20 -1.07 -1.14
C ARG A 70 35.02 -2.09 -0.03
N ILE A 71 33.86 -2.71 0.01
CA ILE A 71 33.50 -3.71 1.02
C ILE A 71 33.82 -5.09 0.46
N ASN A 72 34.88 -5.72 0.95
CA ASN A 72 35.45 -6.96 0.42
C ASN A 72 34.89 -8.23 1.07
N GLN A 73 34.16 -8.09 2.20
CA GLN A 73 33.43 -9.17 2.87
C GLN A 73 32.20 -8.63 3.59
N SER A 74 31.26 -9.49 3.94
CA SER A 74 30.11 -9.11 4.76
C SER A 74 30.50 -8.51 6.10
N VAL A 75 29.85 -7.41 6.49
CA VAL A 75 30.14 -6.70 7.75
C VAL A 75 28.92 -6.68 8.68
N GLY A 76 29.20 -6.83 9.99
CA GLY A 76 28.24 -6.62 11.07
C GLY A 76 28.23 -5.17 11.54
N ILE A 77 27.03 -4.61 11.75
CA ILE A 77 26.82 -3.32 12.39
C ILE A 77 26.21 -3.59 13.77
N TYR A 78 26.75 -2.94 14.78
CA TYR A 78 26.42 -3.23 16.17
C TYR A 78 25.51 -2.18 16.79
N SER A 79 24.96 -2.48 17.97
CA SER A 79 24.15 -1.54 18.73
C SER A 79 24.91 -0.25 19.03
N ASN A 80 24.17 0.87 19.11
CA ASN A 80 24.69 2.19 19.47
C ASN A 80 25.76 2.71 18.48
N THR A 81 25.57 2.42 17.20
CA THR A 81 26.50 2.83 16.13
C THR A 81 25.82 3.84 15.20
N MET A 82 26.52 4.90 14.84
CA MET A 82 26.14 5.82 13.78
C MET A 82 27.22 5.84 12.71
N ILE A 83 26.87 5.52 11.47
CA ILE A 83 27.72 5.63 10.29
C ILE A 83 27.26 6.84 9.49
N VAL A 84 28.15 7.79 9.28
CA VAL A 84 27.94 8.98 8.46
C VAL A 84 28.85 8.91 7.25
N VAL A 85 28.27 8.98 6.07
CA VAL A 85 29.01 8.95 4.81
C VAL A 85 28.80 10.27 4.09
N ASP A 86 29.84 10.90 3.61
CA ASP A 86 29.74 12.15 2.87
C ASP A 86 28.90 11.97 1.60
N LYS A 87 28.18 13.02 1.21
CA LYS A 87 27.10 12.97 0.21
C LYS A 87 27.45 12.25 -1.09
N ASN A 88 28.66 12.43 -1.62
CA ASN A 88 29.08 11.87 -2.91
C ASN A 88 30.00 10.65 -2.78
N VAL A 89 30.33 10.27 -1.55
CA VAL A 89 31.18 9.12 -1.25
C VAL A 89 30.42 7.82 -1.53
N LYS A 90 31.09 6.87 -2.15
CA LYS A 90 30.51 5.56 -2.53
C LYS A 90 30.97 4.46 -1.58
N ILE A 91 30.02 3.72 -1.08
CA ILE A 91 30.26 2.45 -0.39
C ILE A 91 29.96 1.34 -1.40
N ILE A 92 30.99 0.68 -1.90
CA ILE A 92 30.91 -0.19 -3.07
C ILE A 92 31.04 -1.64 -2.64
N ARG A 93 30.02 -2.47 -2.92
CA ARG A 93 30.10 -3.91 -2.73
C ARG A 93 31.21 -4.48 -3.61
N ASN A 94 32.16 -5.23 -3.01
CA ASN A 94 33.26 -5.88 -3.69
C ASN A 94 33.52 -7.30 -3.14
N LEU A 95 32.46 -8.00 -2.70
CA LEU A 95 32.55 -9.37 -2.23
C LEU A 95 33.05 -10.29 -3.37
N PRO A 96 33.59 -11.48 -3.07
CA PRO A 96 33.96 -12.45 -4.10
C PRO A 96 32.86 -12.70 -5.11
N ALA A 97 33.22 -12.92 -6.36
CA ALA A 97 32.25 -13.20 -7.43
C ALA A 97 31.47 -14.48 -7.10
N GLY A 98 30.14 -14.44 -7.28
CA GLY A 98 29.26 -15.55 -6.93
C GLY A 98 28.79 -15.56 -5.47
N ASP A 99 29.34 -14.70 -4.61
CA ASP A 99 28.86 -14.55 -3.24
C ASP A 99 27.47 -13.88 -3.26
N GLY A 100 26.41 -14.65 -2.96
CA GLY A 100 25.04 -14.18 -2.77
C GLY A 100 24.77 -13.62 -1.38
N GLY A 101 25.80 -13.37 -0.58
CA GLY A 101 25.68 -12.93 0.80
C GLY A 101 25.19 -11.51 0.97
N THR A 102 24.71 -11.22 2.16
CA THR A 102 24.35 -9.86 2.58
C THR A 102 25.59 -9.01 2.80
N THR A 103 25.62 -7.79 2.27
CA THR A 103 26.77 -6.90 2.42
C THR A 103 26.87 -6.35 3.85
N PHE A 104 25.76 -5.83 4.39
CA PHE A 104 25.71 -5.27 5.74
C PHE A 104 24.62 -5.96 6.57
N ARG A 105 24.97 -6.37 7.78
CA ARG A 105 24.03 -7.02 8.70
C ARG A 105 23.93 -6.23 9.99
N ILE A 106 22.72 -5.95 10.45
CA ILE A 106 22.48 -5.57 11.83
C ILE A 106 22.20 -6.85 12.58
N GLY A 107 23.10 -7.22 13.48
CA GLY A 107 23.18 -8.52 14.09
C GLY A 107 24.19 -9.43 13.42
N GLN A 108 24.42 -10.60 14.01
CA GLN A 108 25.39 -11.59 13.52
C GLN A 108 24.73 -12.91 13.17
N PRO A 109 25.17 -13.61 12.12
CA PRO A 109 24.80 -15.00 11.88
C PRO A 109 25.13 -15.87 13.09
N GLY A 110 24.24 -16.81 13.42
CA GLY A 110 24.42 -17.68 14.59
C GLY A 110 24.15 -17.02 15.94
N SER A 111 23.68 -15.76 15.96
CA SER A 111 23.29 -15.13 17.21
C SER A 111 22.00 -15.73 17.76
N SER A 112 21.85 -15.74 19.08
CA SER A 112 20.61 -16.12 19.77
C SER A 112 19.68 -14.93 20.02
N ALA A 113 19.86 -13.82 19.28
CA ALA A 113 19.02 -12.64 19.41
C ALA A 113 17.55 -12.98 19.19
N SER A 114 16.68 -12.43 20.02
CA SER A 114 15.23 -12.60 19.95
C SER A 114 14.54 -11.26 20.28
N GLY A 115 13.33 -11.08 19.83
CA GLY A 115 12.58 -9.86 20.03
C GLY A 115 13.24 -8.67 19.32
N TYR A 116 13.44 -7.59 20.02
CA TYR A 116 14.04 -6.32 19.54
C TYR A 116 15.37 -6.06 20.24
N TYR A 117 16.35 -6.89 19.93
CA TYR A 117 17.61 -7.01 20.67
C TYR A 117 18.61 -5.89 20.36
N TYR A 118 18.97 -5.71 19.09
CA TYR A 118 19.93 -4.67 18.66
C TYR A 118 19.30 -3.27 18.69
N LYS A 119 20.08 -2.23 19.09
CA LYS A 119 19.50 -0.93 19.38
C LYS A 119 20.29 0.24 18.81
N ASN A 120 19.56 1.36 18.50
CA ASN A 120 20.15 2.68 18.27
C ASN A 120 21.20 2.67 17.13
N ILE A 121 20.78 2.28 15.94
CA ILE A 121 21.66 2.22 14.79
C ILE A 121 21.22 3.27 13.77
N THR A 122 22.14 4.11 13.32
CA THR A 122 21.88 5.11 12.29
C THR A 122 22.89 4.96 11.15
N ILE A 123 22.40 4.89 9.91
CA ILE A 123 23.20 4.91 8.69
C ILE A 123 22.73 6.11 7.87
N GLN A 124 23.65 7.02 7.60
CA GLN A 124 23.31 8.29 6.99
C GLN A 124 24.29 8.68 5.87
N GLY A 125 23.74 9.21 4.78
CA GLY A 125 24.52 9.79 3.69
C GLY A 125 25.10 8.77 2.70
N GLY A 126 25.84 9.26 1.74
CA GLY A 126 26.56 8.50 0.74
C GLY A 126 25.72 7.76 -0.31
N ILE A 127 26.45 7.03 -1.16
CA ILE A 127 25.89 6.19 -2.22
C ILE A 127 26.33 4.75 -1.96
N TRP A 128 25.39 3.91 -1.62
CA TRP A 128 25.57 2.48 -1.32
C TRP A 128 25.27 1.68 -2.60
N ASP A 129 26.34 1.20 -3.25
CA ASP A 129 26.29 0.63 -4.59
C ASP A 129 26.54 -0.88 -4.54
N GLY A 130 25.54 -1.64 -4.96
CA GLY A 130 25.64 -3.09 -5.07
C GLY A 130 26.66 -3.56 -6.10
N ASN A 131 27.10 -2.67 -7.00
CA ASN A 131 28.20 -2.93 -7.96
C ASN A 131 28.04 -4.28 -8.68
N VAL A 132 26.87 -4.51 -9.26
CA VAL A 132 26.49 -5.79 -9.87
C VAL A 132 27.44 -6.17 -11.01
N ARG A 133 28.06 -7.33 -10.89
CA ARG A 133 28.95 -7.94 -11.89
C ARG A 133 28.27 -9.15 -12.54
N SER A 134 28.75 -9.58 -13.70
CA SER A 134 28.14 -10.64 -14.50
C SER A 134 28.06 -12.03 -13.82
N LYS A 135 28.92 -12.30 -12.85
CA LYS A 135 28.96 -13.57 -12.10
C LYS A 135 28.31 -13.48 -10.72
N ASP A 136 27.77 -12.32 -10.33
CA ASP A 136 27.11 -12.19 -9.04
C ASP A 136 25.78 -12.96 -9.04
N THR A 137 25.47 -13.55 -7.89
CA THR A 137 24.16 -14.11 -7.54
C THR A 137 23.37 -13.11 -6.71
N GLY A 138 22.07 -13.33 -6.49
CA GLY A 138 21.22 -12.44 -5.71
C GLY A 138 21.77 -12.16 -4.31
N PHE A 139 21.72 -10.89 -3.88
CA PHE A 139 22.22 -10.46 -2.56
C PHE A 139 21.36 -9.36 -1.97
N CYS A 140 21.47 -9.17 -0.65
CA CYS A 140 20.87 -8.05 0.05
C CYS A 140 21.93 -7.01 0.40
N THR A 141 21.65 -5.71 0.21
CA THR A 141 22.56 -4.67 0.69
C THR A 141 22.53 -4.58 2.21
N PHE A 142 21.36 -4.47 2.82
CA PHE A 142 21.21 -4.43 4.27
C PHE A 142 20.23 -5.49 4.79
N LYS A 143 20.62 -6.24 5.80
CA LYS A 143 19.74 -7.09 6.62
C LYS A 143 19.60 -6.53 8.02
N VAL A 144 18.36 -6.34 8.45
CA VAL A 144 17.99 -5.70 9.71
C VAL A 144 17.07 -6.64 10.47
N ASN A 145 17.60 -7.38 11.43
CA ASN A 145 16.82 -8.34 12.20
C ASN A 145 16.87 -8.02 13.70
N HIS A 146 15.83 -8.38 14.42
CA HIS A 146 15.72 -8.26 15.89
C HIS A 146 16.21 -6.91 16.42
N SER A 147 15.73 -5.81 15.83
CA SER A 147 16.30 -4.50 16.10
C SER A 147 15.25 -3.50 16.59
N GLN A 148 15.72 -2.44 17.26
CA GLN A 148 14.90 -1.29 17.59
C GLN A 148 15.65 0.02 17.39
N ASN A 149 14.90 1.07 17.02
CA ASN A 149 15.44 2.40 16.75
C ASN A 149 16.56 2.37 15.68
N VAL A 150 16.23 1.87 14.48
CA VAL A 150 17.13 1.82 13.33
C VAL A 150 16.76 2.90 12.33
N LYS A 151 17.74 3.62 11.81
CA LYS A 151 17.51 4.75 10.89
C LYS A 151 18.40 4.65 9.66
N PHE A 152 17.79 4.83 8.48
CA PHE A 152 18.45 5.04 7.19
C PHE A 152 18.07 6.43 6.68
N LEU A 153 19.03 7.33 6.56
CA LEU A 153 18.76 8.74 6.35
C LEU A 153 19.58 9.35 5.19
N ASN A 154 18.93 10.15 4.32
CA ASN A 154 19.59 11.02 3.35
C ASN A 154 20.63 10.30 2.46
N MET A 155 20.35 9.09 1.98
CA MET A 155 21.30 8.25 1.26
C MET A 155 20.72 7.74 -0.07
N THR A 156 21.58 7.18 -0.90
CA THR A 156 21.18 6.43 -2.10
C THR A 156 21.58 4.96 -1.94
N ILE A 157 20.67 4.03 -2.19
CA ILE A 157 20.96 2.61 -2.34
C ILE A 157 20.65 2.24 -3.78
N GLN A 158 21.61 1.65 -4.50
CA GLN A 158 21.45 1.42 -5.92
C GLN A 158 22.16 0.15 -6.41
N ASN A 159 21.74 -0.29 -7.62
CA ASN A 159 22.37 -1.40 -8.33
C ASN A 159 22.42 -2.69 -7.53
N ASP A 160 21.33 -3.02 -6.83
CA ASP A 160 21.17 -4.30 -6.14
C ASP A 160 20.74 -5.41 -7.11
N LEU A 161 20.92 -6.66 -6.74
CA LEU A 161 20.66 -7.83 -7.58
C LEU A 161 19.83 -8.87 -6.84
N GLU A 162 18.61 -9.12 -7.30
CA GLU A 162 17.77 -10.28 -6.91
C GLU A 162 17.56 -10.53 -5.42
N GLY A 163 17.94 -9.62 -4.59
CA GLY A 163 17.68 -9.62 -3.16
C GLY A 163 16.88 -8.37 -2.79
N HIS A 164 17.13 -7.85 -1.63
CA HIS A 164 16.48 -6.64 -1.14
C HIS A 164 17.52 -5.57 -0.79
N MET A 165 17.24 -4.33 -1.14
CA MET A 165 18.12 -3.22 -0.75
C MET A 165 18.12 -3.05 0.77
N ILE A 166 16.95 -3.18 1.41
CA ILE A 166 16.82 -3.32 2.86
C ILE A 166 15.80 -4.45 3.13
N GLU A 167 16.23 -5.47 3.85
CA GLU A 167 15.38 -6.54 4.36
C GLU A 167 15.28 -6.44 5.88
N ALA A 168 14.07 -6.24 6.41
CA ALA A 168 13.83 -6.02 7.82
C ALA A 168 12.87 -7.07 8.41
N GLY A 169 13.30 -7.72 9.50
CA GLY A 169 12.50 -8.70 10.24
C GLY A 169 12.58 -8.48 11.75
N ALA A 170 11.46 -8.46 12.45
CA ALA A 170 11.38 -8.17 13.88
C ALA A 170 12.03 -6.82 14.26
N VAL A 171 11.57 -5.73 13.63
CA VAL A 171 12.10 -4.38 13.91
C VAL A 171 11.04 -3.49 14.55
N ASN A 172 11.39 -2.83 15.64
CA ASN A 172 10.57 -1.85 16.33
C ASN A 172 11.17 -0.45 16.19
N GLY A 173 10.53 0.42 15.42
CA GLY A 173 11.05 1.77 15.19
C GLY A 173 12.09 1.82 14.08
N LEU A 174 11.72 1.38 12.87
CA LEU A 174 12.51 1.61 11.66
C LEU A 174 12.13 2.95 11.04
N THR A 175 13.12 3.80 10.81
CA THR A 175 12.95 5.06 10.07
C THR A 175 13.77 5.02 8.79
N VAL A 176 13.12 5.15 7.65
CA VAL A 176 13.74 5.31 6.33
C VAL A 176 13.29 6.66 5.78
N SER A 177 14.19 7.63 5.72
CA SER A 177 13.81 8.99 5.35
C SER A 177 14.78 9.60 4.34
N ARG A 178 14.22 10.20 3.26
CA ARG A 178 14.98 10.79 2.16
C ARG A 178 16.02 9.83 1.56
N VAL A 179 15.62 8.57 1.39
CA VAL A 179 16.44 7.53 0.75
C VAL A 179 16.01 7.37 -0.70
N ASN A 180 17.00 7.28 -1.61
CA ASN A 180 16.78 6.98 -3.01
C ASN A 180 17.11 5.51 -3.28
N PHE A 181 16.11 4.71 -3.59
CA PHE A 181 16.24 3.33 -4.04
C PHE A 181 16.22 3.29 -5.56
N LYS A 182 17.29 2.78 -6.21
CA LYS A 182 17.40 2.84 -7.67
C LYS A 182 17.95 1.55 -8.27
N ASN A 183 17.41 1.18 -9.46
CA ASN A 183 18.02 0.22 -10.36
C ASN A 183 18.26 -1.16 -9.73
N HIS A 184 17.20 -1.78 -9.29
CA HIS A 184 17.22 -3.18 -8.89
C HIS A 184 17.30 -4.05 -10.15
N LYS A 185 18.35 -4.85 -10.27
CA LYS A 185 18.58 -5.70 -11.41
C LYS A 185 18.15 -7.14 -11.13
N CYS A 186 17.79 -7.87 -12.17
CA CYS A 186 17.49 -9.29 -12.09
C CYS A 186 18.12 -10.00 -13.30
N TYR A 187 18.99 -10.99 -13.04
CA TYR A 187 19.73 -11.71 -14.08
C TYR A 187 19.41 -13.21 -14.16
N PHE A 188 18.42 -13.72 -13.43
CA PHE A 188 18.18 -15.16 -13.39
C PHE A 188 17.87 -15.74 -14.79
N LYS A 189 18.85 -16.37 -15.40
CA LYS A 189 18.69 -17.19 -16.60
C LYS A 189 17.96 -18.51 -16.33
N ALA A 190 17.88 -18.96 -15.07
CA ALA A 190 17.41 -20.28 -14.69
C ALA A 190 15.88 -20.42 -14.64
N HIS A 191 15.13 -19.34 -14.55
CA HIS A 191 13.67 -19.40 -14.53
C HIS A 191 13.11 -19.21 -15.95
N LYS A 192 12.58 -20.30 -16.51
CA LYS A 192 11.99 -20.34 -17.85
C LYS A 192 10.81 -19.37 -18.05
N ASN A 193 10.20 -18.89 -16.98
CA ASN A 193 9.18 -17.83 -17.00
C ASN A 193 9.81 -16.48 -16.64
N LYS A 194 10.38 -15.83 -17.63
CA LYS A 194 11.00 -14.49 -17.53
C LYS A 194 10.11 -13.41 -16.90
N ASN A 195 8.81 -13.64 -16.76
CA ASN A 195 7.85 -12.66 -16.27
C ASN A 195 7.59 -12.72 -14.76
N ASP A 196 7.90 -13.81 -14.07
CA ASP A 196 7.55 -13.98 -12.65
C ASP A 196 8.60 -13.43 -11.68
N TYR A 197 9.84 -13.38 -12.11
CA TYR A 197 10.98 -13.10 -11.23
C TYR A 197 11.21 -11.62 -10.92
N TYR A 198 10.96 -10.74 -11.88
CA TYR A 198 11.09 -9.28 -11.70
C TYR A 198 10.13 -8.68 -10.69
N GLU A 199 9.25 -9.49 -10.10
CA GLU A 199 8.07 -9.06 -9.39
C GLU A 199 8.06 -9.40 -7.92
N HIS A 200 9.02 -10.18 -7.46
CA HIS A 200 9.01 -10.73 -6.10
C HIS A 200 9.91 -9.97 -5.13
N GLU A 201 10.83 -9.14 -5.63
CA GLU A 201 11.85 -8.48 -4.83
C GLU A 201 11.44 -7.04 -4.49
N GLU A 202 11.16 -6.77 -3.24
CA GLU A 202 10.96 -5.42 -2.72
C GLU A 202 12.30 -4.71 -2.50
N ALA A 203 12.38 -3.42 -2.83
CA ALA A 203 13.54 -2.62 -2.42
C ALA A 203 13.61 -2.49 -0.89
N LEU A 204 12.46 -2.28 -0.25
CA LEU A 204 12.31 -2.34 1.20
C LEU A 204 11.36 -3.49 1.57
N GLN A 205 11.91 -4.61 1.98
CA GLN A 205 11.15 -5.74 2.47
C GLN A 205 10.91 -5.62 3.98
N LEU A 206 9.67 -5.86 4.40
CA LEU A 206 9.25 -5.83 5.79
C LEU A 206 8.61 -7.18 6.12
N ASP A 207 9.41 -8.14 6.53
CA ASP A 207 9.01 -9.53 6.66
C ASP A 207 9.03 -10.05 8.10
N VAL A 208 8.87 -11.34 8.24
CA VAL A 208 8.93 -12.08 9.50
C VAL A 208 10.12 -13.03 9.48
N ASN A 209 10.69 -13.31 10.63
CA ASN A 209 11.86 -14.20 10.75
C ASN A 209 11.42 -15.67 10.74
N LEU A 210 11.14 -16.22 9.55
CA LEU A 210 10.70 -17.62 9.38
C LEU A 210 11.69 -18.51 8.63
N TYR A 211 12.71 -17.93 7.98
CA TYR A 211 13.67 -18.64 7.13
C TYR A 211 15.09 -18.29 7.48
N GLU A 212 15.99 -19.23 7.31
CA GLU A 212 17.43 -19.02 7.51
C GLU A 212 18.01 -17.89 6.66
N THR A 213 17.53 -17.76 5.42
CA THR A 213 17.98 -16.70 4.51
C THR A 213 17.56 -15.30 4.95
N THR A 214 16.48 -15.19 5.72
CA THR A 214 15.93 -13.91 6.18
C THR A 214 16.26 -13.64 7.65
N ALA A 215 16.54 -14.67 8.46
CA ALA A 215 16.70 -14.53 9.89
C ALA A 215 18.17 -14.44 10.31
N ILE A 216 18.49 -13.41 11.06
CA ILE A 216 19.65 -13.31 11.93
C ILE A 216 19.09 -13.35 13.35
N GLY A 217 19.51 -14.33 14.14
CA GLY A 217 18.93 -14.61 15.45
C GLY A 217 17.83 -15.68 15.39
N ASN A 218 16.98 -15.71 16.40
CA ASN A 218 15.96 -16.74 16.54
C ASN A 218 14.77 -16.50 15.61
N TYR A 219 14.14 -17.59 15.18
CA TYR A 219 12.82 -17.53 14.57
C TYR A 219 11.78 -17.28 15.66
N ASP A 220 11.07 -16.17 15.58
CA ASP A 220 10.09 -15.80 16.58
C ASP A 220 8.88 -15.07 15.99
N LYS A 221 7.89 -14.79 16.84
CA LYS A 221 6.63 -14.13 16.45
C LYS A 221 6.71 -12.60 16.43
N TYR A 222 7.87 -12.02 16.60
CA TYR A 222 8.01 -10.57 16.60
C TYR A 222 7.92 -10.02 15.19
N GLN A 223 7.01 -9.06 15.00
CA GLN A 223 6.73 -8.41 13.73
C GLN A 223 7.39 -7.04 13.67
N ASN A 224 7.56 -6.52 12.46
CA ASN A 224 7.89 -5.11 12.31
C ASN A 224 6.76 -4.24 12.86
N LYS A 225 7.11 -3.23 13.63
CA LYS A 225 6.18 -2.22 14.16
C LYS A 225 6.84 -0.85 14.25
N ASN A 226 6.01 0.21 14.26
CA ASN A 226 6.50 1.59 14.32
C ASN A 226 7.47 1.91 13.18
N VAL A 227 7.14 1.49 11.94
CA VAL A 227 7.97 1.73 10.77
C VAL A 227 7.53 3.02 10.08
N THR A 228 8.46 3.91 9.81
CA THR A 228 8.23 5.15 9.07
C THR A 228 9.10 5.17 7.82
N VAL A 229 8.47 5.30 6.64
CA VAL A 229 9.13 5.54 5.36
C VAL A 229 8.62 6.86 4.82
N ASP A 230 9.48 7.88 4.80
CA ASP A 230 9.05 9.25 4.49
C ASP A 230 9.99 9.94 3.50
N ARG A 231 9.40 10.61 2.49
CA ARG A 231 10.13 11.37 1.46
C ARG A 231 11.20 10.58 0.72
N CYS A 232 10.96 9.28 0.49
CA CYS A 232 11.84 8.40 -0.25
C CYS A 232 11.44 8.32 -1.73
N ASN A 233 12.41 7.99 -2.59
CA ASN A 233 12.20 7.73 -4.00
C ASN A 233 12.50 6.26 -4.30
N PHE A 234 11.55 5.60 -4.95
CA PHE A 234 11.65 4.22 -5.42
C PHE A 234 11.57 4.23 -6.95
N ILE A 235 12.68 3.98 -7.65
CA ILE A 235 12.79 4.20 -9.10
C ILE A 235 13.40 2.99 -9.81
N ASN A 236 12.70 2.46 -10.85
CA ASN A 236 13.13 1.32 -11.66
C ASN A 236 13.40 0.06 -10.82
N LEU A 237 12.39 -0.43 -10.13
CA LEU A 237 12.47 -1.54 -9.18
C LEU A 237 11.44 -2.63 -9.52
N GLY A 238 11.62 -3.83 -8.99
CA GLY A 238 10.65 -4.91 -9.05
C GLY A 238 9.38 -4.56 -8.26
N ARG A 239 9.54 -4.34 -6.97
CA ARG A 239 8.54 -3.81 -6.03
C ARG A 239 9.14 -2.66 -5.23
N GLY A 240 8.28 -1.81 -4.67
CA GLY A 240 8.75 -0.70 -3.83
C GLY A 240 8.91 -1.14 -2.37
N ILE A 241 7.84 -1.03 -1.58
CA ILE A 241 7.77 -1.46 -0.18
C ILE A 241 6.83 -2.64 -0.08
N GLY A 242 7.16 -3.67 0.69
CA GLY A 242 6.23 -4.75 0.89
C GLY A 242 6.68 -5.83 1.87
N SER A 243 5.83 -6.85 1.94
CA SER A 243 6.07 -8.06 2.71
C SER A 243 5.84 -9.26 1.80
N HIS A 244 6.73 -10.22 1.81
CA HIS A 244 6.51 -11.54 1.21
C HIS A 244 5.66 -12.41 2.11
N ASN A 245 5.97 -12.39 3.39
CA ASN A 245 5.47 -13.32 4.37
C ASN A 245 4.84 -12.59 5.55
N SER A 246 3.87 -13.24 6.15
CA SER A 246 3.27 -12.85 7.42
C SER A 246 2.91 -14.09 8.24
N ILE A 247 2.76 -13.93 9.53
CA ILE A 247 2.28 -15.00 10.42
C ILE A 247 0.83 -14.68 10.76
N ASP A 248 -0.06 -15.65 10.56
CA ASP A 248 -1.48 -15.44 10.84
C ASP A 248 -1.71 -15.24 12.35
N GLY A 249 -2.48 -14.20 12.69
CA GLY A 249 -2.65 -13.76 14.07
C GLY A 249 -1.54 -12.83 14.59
N CYS A 250 -0.45 -12.62 13.82
CA CYS A 250 0.55 -11.58 14.07
C CYS A 250 0.44 -10.46 13.04
N TYR A 251 0.39 -9.22 13.48
CA TYR A 251 0.13 -8.08 12.60
C TYR A 251 1.30 -7.09 12.62
N PHE A 252 1.67 -6.61 11.43
CA PHE A 252 2.53 -5.44 11.32
C PHE A 252 1.73 -4.21 11.75
N THR A 253 2.25 -3.46 12.71
CA THR A 253 1.46 -2.38 13.31
C THR A 253 2.15 -1.02 13.22
N ASN A 254 1.34 0.03 13.08
CA ASN A 254 1.81 1.41 13.04
C ASN A 254 2.85 1.66 11.93
N MET A 255 2.54 1.14 10.74
CA MET A 255 3.33 1.35 9.52
C MET A 255 2.93 2.69 8.89
N LYS A 256 3.88 3.60 8.66
CA LYS A 256 3.66 4.94 8.10
C LYS A 256 4.49 5.11 6.83
N PHE A 257 3.84 5.15 5.67
CA PHE A 257 4.48 5.38 4.37
C PHE A 257 3.94 6.69 3.81
N THR A 258 4.75 7.74 3.90
CA THR A 258 4.28 9.11 3.65
C THR A 258 5.19 9.86 2.68
N ASN A 259 4.58 10.65 1.78
CA ASN A 259 5.30 11.57 0.88
C ASN A 259 6.33 10.90 -0.04
N ASN A 260 6.21 9.59 -0.30
CA ASN A 260 7.15 8.86 -1.13
C ASN A 260 6.78 8.95 -2.61
N THR A 261 7.77 8.82 -3.48
CA THR A 261 7.60 8.71 -4.93
C THR A 261 7.98 7.31 -5.40
N PHE A 262 7.04 6.64 -6.08
CA PHE A 262 7.26 5.36 -6.74
C PHE A 262 7.14 5.59 -8.25
N LYS A 263 8.18 5.26 -9.01
CA LYS A 263 8.21 5.45 -10.45
C LYS A 263 8.79 4.24 -11.17
N ASN A 264 8.08 3.75 -12.20
CA ASN A 264 8.52 2.60 -12.99
C ASN A 264 8.76 1.33 -12.15
N ILE A 265 7.83 1.04 -11.22
CA ILE A 265 7.85 -0.21 -10.46
C ILE A 265 7.16 -1.30 -11.28
N LYS A 266 7.81 -2.43 -11.48
CA LYS A 266 7.32 -3.50 -12.36
C LYS A 266 6.02 -4.14 -11.86
N SER A 267 5.90 -4.35 -10.55
CA SER A 267 4.72 -4.93 -9.90
C SER A 267 3.96 -3.85 -9.11
N TYR A 268 3.74 -4.03 -7.82
CA TYR A 268 3.07 -3.03 -6.99
C TYR A 268 4.05 -2.08 -6.30
N ALA A 269 3.64 -0.83 -6.13
CA ALA A 269 4.43 0.17 -5.42
C ALA A 269 4.49 -0.12 -3.91
N ILE A 270 3.34 -0.49 -3.31
CA ILE A 270 3.23 -0.80 -1.88
C ILE A 270 2.40 -2.08 -1.70
N GLY A 271 2.96 -3.07 -0.99
CA GLY A 271 2.32 -4.32 -0.63
C GLY A 271 2.20 -4.48 0.88
N ALA A 272 1.03 -4.15 1.43
CA ALA A 272 0.72 -4.28 2.84
C ALA A 272 -0.02 -5.59 3.13
N ILE A 273 0.63 -6.54 3.80
CA ILE A 273 0.04 -7.84 4.19
C ILE A 273 -0.11 -7.87 5.71
N ASN A 274 -1.33 -8.05 6.21
CA ASN A 274 -1.64 -8.06 7.64
C ASN A 274 -1.21 -6.77 8.40
N TYR A 275 -1.31 -5.62 7.74
CA TYR A 275 -1.00 -4.33 8.36
C TYR A 275 -2.20 -3.81 9.14
N ARG A 276 -1.92 -3.23 10.32
CA ARG A 276 -2.93 -2.60 11.19
C ARG A 276 -2.47 -1.26 11.72
N ASN A 277 -3.43 -0.40 12.04
CA ASN A 277 -3.18 0.94 12.55
C ASN A 277 -2.16 1.70 11.70
N SER A 278 -2.27 1.56 10.38
CA SER A 278 -1.24 1.99 9.43
C SER A 278 -1.69 3.17 8.59
N ARG A 279 -0.75 3.94 8.07
CA ARG A 279 -0.96 5.15 7.28
C ARG A 279 -0.19 5.07 5.97
N ILE A 280 -0.88 5.11 4.83
CA ILE A 280 -0.28 5.21 3.50
C ILE A 280 -0.79 6.51 2.88
N GLN A 281 0.01 7.58 2.98
CA GLN A 281 -0.51 8.92 2.75
C GLN A 281 0.41 9.77 1.87
N ASN A 282 -0.20 10.59 0.98
CA ASN A 282 0.48 11.59 0.17
C ASN A 282 1.60 11.03 -0.73
N ASN A 283 1.52 9.76 -1.10
CA ASN A 283 2.51 9.16 -1.99
C ASN A 283 2.15 9.43 -3.46
N LYS A 284 3.19 9.54 -4.31
CA LYS A 284 3.08 9.63 -5.76
C LYS A 284 3.46 8.27 -6.38
N ILE A 285 2.52 7.63 -7.06
CA ILE A 285 2.71 6.33 -7.72
C ILE A 285 2.52 6.52 -9.21
N LEU A 286 3.61 6.41 -9.99
CA LEU A 286 3.67 6.82 -11.38
C LEU A 286 4.20 5.68 -12.25
N ASN A 287 3.43 5.27 -13.27
CA ASN A 287 3.82 4.23 -14.23
C ASN A 287 4.27 2.91 -13.56
N CYS A 288 3.57 2.50 -12.50
CA CYS A 288 3.80 1.22 -11.84
C CYS A 288 2.87 0.15 -12.43
N GLY A 289 3.24 -1.13 -12.31
CA GLY A 289 2.40 -2.25 -12.73
C GLY A 289 1.08 -2.31 -11.96
N SER A 290 1.13 -2.01 -10.65
CA SER A 290 -0.02 -1.81 -9.76
C SER A 290 0.31 -0.76 -8.70
N GLY A 291 -0.72 -0.23 -8.04
CA GLY A 291 -0.54 0.78 -7.00
C GLY A 291 -0.35 0.19 -5.60
N ILE A 292 -1.38 0.22 -4.77
CA ILE A 292 -1.34 -0.23 -3.37
C ILE A 292 -2.14 -1.53 -3.22
N LEU A 293 -1.48 -2.56 -2.75
CA LEU A 293 -2.06 -3.80 -2.28
C LEU A 293 -2.22 -3.72 -0.76
N PHE A 294 -3.43 -3.91 -0.23
CA PHE A 294 -3.70 -3.96 1.21
C PHE A 294 -4.55 -5.18 1.51
N VAL A 295 -3.95 -6.21 2.09
CA VAL A 295 -4.61 -7.52 2.24
C VAL A 295 -4.41 -8.08 3.64
N ASN A 296 -5.43 -8.80 4.14
CA ASN A 296 -5.32 -9.61 5.35
C ASN A 296 -5.33 -11.08 4.96
N SER A 297 -4.40 -11.86 5.55
CA SER A 297 -4.28 -13.30 5.34
C SER A 297 -4.38 -13.68 3.86
N LYS A 298 -3.39 -13.24 3.09
CA LYS A 298 -3.32 -13.51 1.67
C LYS A 298 -2.95 -14.97 1.42
N PRO A 299 -3.76 -15.73 0.67
CA PRO A 299 -3.32 -17.02 0.16
C PRO A 299 -2.08 -16.84 -0.71
N ASN A 300 -1.30 -17.89 -0.83
CA ASN A 300 -0.15 -17.92 -1.71
C ASN A 300 -0.54 -17.45 -3.11
N TYR A 301 -0.17 -16.22 -3.46
CA TYR A 301 -0.57 -15.60 -4.72
C TYR A 301 0.39 -15.93 -5.86
N THR A 302 1.64 -16.27 -5.55
CA THR A 302 2.69 -16.44 -6.56
C THR A 302 3.72 -17.53 -6.22
N GLY A 303 3.46 -18.41 -5.26
CA GLY A 303 4.42 -19.45 -4.84
C GLY A 303 5.45 -19.01 -3.78
N TYR A 304 5.78 -17.74 -3.72
CA TYR A 304 6.80 -17.18 -2.81
C TYR A 304 6.25 -16.27 -1.72
N THR A 305 4.99 -15.87 -1.83
CA THR A 305 4.35 -14.97 -0.86
C THR A 305 3.20 -15.65 -0.18
N GLY A 306 3.10 -15.56 1.13
CA GLY A 306 2.00 -16.21 1.83
C GLY A 306 1.86 -15.82 3.29
N THR A 307 0.79 -16.33 3.89
CA THR A 307 0.56 -16.28 5.32
C THR A 307 0.84 -17.66 5.91
N TYR A 308 1.52 -17.66 7.03
CA TYR A 308 1.96 -18.88 7.71
C TYR A 308 1.24 -19.05 9.04
N VAL A 309 1.00 -20.31 9.39
CA VAL A 309 0.57 -20.72 10.73
C VAL A 309 1.70 -21.50 11.36
N VAL A 310 2.11 -21.11 12.53
CA VAL A 310 3.20 -21.77 13.28
C VAL A 310 2.59 -22.61 14.40
N ASN A 311 2.86 -23.92 14.40
CA ASN A 311 2.13 -24.91 15.20
C ASN A 311 2.16 -24.64 16.70
N ASN A 312 3.28 -24.26 17.26
CA ASN A 312 3.45 -24.06 18.70
C ASN A 312 3.00 -22.69 19.22
N TRP A 313 2.61 -21.80 18.32
CA TRP A 313 2.17 -20.46 18.70
C TRP A 313 0.65 -20.41 18.77
N LYS A 314 0.07 -20.38 19.94
CA LYS A 314 -1.38 -20.31 20.17
C LYS A 314 -1.92 -18.92 19.78
N LEU A 315 -1.81 -18.58 18.50
CA LEU A 315 -2.25 -17.31 17.95
C LEU A 315 -3.74 -17.33 17.64
N LYS A 316 -4.39 -16.17 17.71
CA LYS A 316 -5.79 -15.96 17.38
C LYS A 316 -5.94 -14.81 16.41
N VAL A 317 -6.89 -14.94 15.49
CA VAL A 317 -7.26 -13.86 14.58
C VAL A 317 -7.88 -12.72 15.39
N ASN A 318 -7.32 -11.55 15.26
CA ASN A 318 -7.90 -10.34 15.82
C ASN A 318 -8.82 -9.68 14.78
N SER A 319 -10.11 -9.67 15.05
CA SER A 319 -11.13 -9.08 14.17
C SER A 319 -11.57 -7.66 14.57
N SER A 320 -10.89 -7.02 15.52
CA SER A 320 -11.18 -5.64 15.92
C SER A 320 -10.95 -4.63 14.78
N LYS A 321 -11.42 -3.39 14.94
CA LYS A 321 -11.10 -2.32 14.00
C LYS A 321 -9.60 -2.09 13.94
N ASP A 322 -9.05 -2.01 12.74
CA ASP A 322 -7.62 -1.79 12.52
C ASP A 322 -7.23 -0.32 12.35
N ASN A 323 -8.20 0.57 12.11
CA ASN A 323 -8.02 2.02 11.99
C ASN A 323 -6.97 2.47 10.95
N SER A 324 -6.73 1.67 9.92
CA SER A 324 -5.78 2.01 8.87
C SER A 324 -6.36 3.05 7.91
N ILE A 325 -5.49 3.90 7.35
CA ILE A 325 -5.88 4.98 6.43
C ILE A 325 -5.00 4.96 5.17
N ILE A 326 -5.63 5.02 4.01
CA ILE A 326 -5.00 5.26 2.71
C ILE A 326 -5.53 6.59 2.18
N SER A 327 -4.71 7.65 2.17
CA SER A 327 -5.24 8.97 1.85
C SER A 327 -4.26 9.90 1.13
N GLY A 328 -4.83 10.82 0.32
CA GLY A 328 -4.05 11.87 -0.34
C GLY A 328 -3.06 11.37 -1.39
N ASN A 329 -3.11 10.08 -1.76
CA ASN A 329 -2.16 9.54 -2.73
C ASN A 329 -2.56 9.93 -4.15
N THR A 330 -1.56 10.23 -4.99
CA THR A 330 -1.72 10.42 -6.43
C THR A 330 -1.21 9.16 -7.14
N ILE A 331 -2.12 8.45 -7.81
CA ILE A 331 -1.82 7.18 -8.48
C ILE A 331 -2.12 7.32 -9.97
N THR A 332 -1.11 7.24 -10.83
CA THR A 332 -1.26 7.27 -12.28
C THR A 332 -0.64 6.03 -12.89
N ILE A 333 -1.47 5.15 -13.47
CA ILE A 333 -1.04 3.90 -14.09
C ILE A 333 -1.54 3.85 -15.54
N ASN A 334 -0.62 4.06 -16.48
CA ASN A 334 -0.92 4.06 -17.91
C ASN A 334 -0.64 2.71 -18.58
N SER A 335 0.31 1.94 -18.03
CA SER A 335 0.73 0.63 -18.54
C SER A 335 0.67 -0.39 -17.42
N PRO A 336 -0.54 -0.93 -17.10
CA PRO A 336 -0.67 -1.96 -16.08
C PRO A 336 0.07 -3.22 -16.52
N LYS A 337 0.61 -3.98 -15.56
CA LYS A 337 1.28 -5.24 -15.81
C LYS A 337 0.37 -6.28 -16.45
N SER A 338 -0.89 -6.35 -16.00
CA SER A 338 -1.90 -7.29 -16.46
C SER A 338 -3.31 -6.72 -16.32
N LYS A 339 -4.30 -7.43 -16.86
CA LYS A 339 -5.73 -7.12 -16.64
C LYS A 339 -6.14 -7.17 -15.15
N ASP A 340 -5.37 -7.86 -14.32
CA ASP A 340 -5.61 -8.00 -12.88
C ASP A 340 -4.90 -6.95 -12.02
N SER A 341 -4.11 -6.08 -12.65
CA SER A 341 -3.54 -4.90 -12.00
C SER A 341 -4.62 -3.97 -11.46
N ARG A 342 -4.34 -3.30 -10.35
CA ARG A 342 -5.26 -2.33 -9.70
C ARG A 342 -4.48 -1.15 -9.14
N ALA A 343 -5.08 0.03 -9.17
CA ALA A 343 -4.54 1.16 -8.43
C ALA A 343 -4.65 0.94 -6.92
N LEU A 344 -5.80 0.39 -6.47
CA LEU A 344 -6.01 -0.06 -5.10
C LEU A 344 -6.61 -1.46 -5.11
N TYR A 345 -5.90 -2.42 -4.52
CA TYR A 345 -6.37 -3.79 -4.33
C TYR A 345 -6.54 -4.06 -2.83
N ILE A 346 -7.78 -4.17 -2.37
CA ILE A 346 -8.13 -4.32 -0.97
C ILE A 346 -8.87 -5.64 -0.79
N ASN A 347 -8.29 -6.55 -0.02
CA ASN A 347 -8.87 -7.89 0.10
C ASN A 347 -8.69 -8.50 1.49
N GLY A 348 -9.78 -8.99 2.06
CA GLY A 348 -9.82 -9.77 3.28
C GLY A 348 -10.73 -10.99 3.14
N ASN A 349 -10.69 -11.92 4.09
CA ASN A 349 -11.44 -13.15 4.05
C ASN A 349 -12.11 -13.45 5.39
N LYS A 350 -13.14 -14.27 5.39
CA LYS A 350 -13.65 -14.97 6.59
C LYS A 350 -13.34 -16.46 6.41
N ILE A 351 -12.60 -17.00 7.32
CA ILE A 351 -12.15 -18.40 7.26
C ILE A 351 -12.97 -19.22 8.25
N SER A 352 -13.83 -20.07 7.75
CA SER A 352 -14.72 -20.92 8.55
C SER A 352 -13.98 -22.14 9.12
N LYS A 353 -12.99 -22.66 8.39
CA LYS A 353 -12.11 -23.76 8.81
C LYS A 353 -10.66 -23.37 8.57
N PRO A 354 -9.69 -23.78 9.42
CA PRO A 354 -8.29 -23.58 9.13
C PRO A 354 -7.96 -24.21 7.76
N ALA A 355 -7.16 -23.53 6.98
CA ALA A 355 -6.72 -24.03 5.68
C ALA A 355 -5.21 -24.20 5.67
N ILE A 356 -4.76 -25.35 5.20
CA ILE A 356 -3.34 -25.67 4.98
C ILE A 356 -3.14 -25.76 3.48
N TYR A 357 -2.24 -24.93 2.94
CA TYR A 357 -1.93 -24.94 1.50
C TYR A 357 -0.64 -25.68 1.17
N LYS A 358 0.34 -25.64 2.05
CA LYS A 358 1.62 -26.34 1.85
C LYS A 358 2.22 -26.68 3.21
N LYS A 359 2.52 -27.97 3.44
CA LYS A 359 3.42 -28.39 4.51
C LYS A 359 4.83 -27.97 4.12
N GLY A 360 5.60 -27.44 5.04
CA GLY A 360 6.99 -27.31 4.74
C GLY A 360 7.73 -26.08 5.23
N LEU A 361 7.75 -25.88 6.55
CA LEU A 361 8.85 -25.18 7.21
C LEU A 361 9.68 -26.20 8.02
N ASN A 362 9.72 -27.45 7.56
CA ASN A 362 10.34 -28.55 8.28
C ASN A 362 11.81 -28.74 7.83
N SER A 363 12.69 -27.92 8.32
CA SER A 363 14.10 -28.30 8.44
C SER A 363 14.52 -28.14 9.91
N ALA A 364 15.60 -28.80 10.31
CA ALA A 364 16.05 -28.84 11.71
C ALA A 364 16.21 -27.46 12.37
N ASN A 365 16.34 -26.40 11.57
CA ASN A 365 16.58 -25.03 12.01
C ASN A 365 15.42 -24.07 11.71
N ARG A 366 14.23 -24.56 11.35
CA ARG A 366 13.05 -23.74 11.01
C ARG A 366 11.91 -24.01 11.96
N LEU A 367 11.09 -22.98 12.19
CA LEU A 367 9.86 -23.16 12.94
C LEU A 367 8.94 -24.16 12.23
N SER A 368 8.40 -25.13 12.97
CA SER A 368 7.36 -26.02 12.47
C SER A 368 6.10 -25.21 12.15
N GLY A 369 5.73 -25.19 10.90
CA GLY A 369 4.56 -24.45 10.44
C GLY A 369 4.13 -24.84 9.03
N TYR A 370 3.11 -24.20 8.53
CA TYR A 370 2.59 -24.42 7.19
C TYR A 370 2.01 -23.14 6.60
N GLN A 371 2.03 -23.02 5.29
CA GLN A 371 1.27 -21.97 4.62
C GLN A 371 -0.21 -22.21 4.80
N GLY A 372 -0.90 -21.24 5.33
CA GLY A 372 -2.33 -21.38 5.60
C GLY A 372 -2.90 -20.27 6.46
N TYR A 373 -4.08 -20.51 6.96
CA TYR A 373 -4.82 -19.57 7.80
C TYR A 373 -5.39 -20.23 9.03
N LEU A 374 -5.46 -19.45 10.10
CA LEU A 374 -6.29 -19.76 11.25
C LEU A 374 -7.78 -19.59 10.89
N LYS A 375 -8.66 -20.32 11.59
CA LYS A 375 -10.09 -20.01 11.59
C LYS A 375 -10.31 -18.62 12.18
N GLY A 376 -11.09 -17.78 11.48
CA GLY A 376 -11.40 -16.45 11.98
C GLY A 376 -11.94 -15.49 10.94
N ASP A 377 -12.26 -14.28 11.36
CA ASP A 377 -12.70 -13.20 10.49
C ASP A 377 -11.52 -12.27 10.16
N HIS A 378 -10.87 -12.55 9.04
CA HIS A 378 -9.76 -11.78 8.49
C HIS A 378 -10.23 -10.65 7.55
N ARG A 379 -11.53 -10.37 7.49
CA ARG A 379 -12.01 -9.24 6.70
C ARG A 379 -11.39 -7.95 7.26
N ILE A 380 -11.01 -7.09 6.36
CA ILE A 380 -10.48 -5.78 6.73
C ILE A 380 -11.57 -4.97 7.40
N ASN A 381 -11.34 -4.53 8.63
CA ASN A 381 -12.34 -3.90 9.49
C ASN A 381 -11.94 -2.49 9.90
N GLY A 382 -12.66 -1.47 9.40
CA GLY A 382 -12.42 -0.08 9.79
C GLY A 382 -11.41 0.67 8.91
N LEU A 383 -11.12 0.19 7.71
CA LEU A 383 -10.25 0.89 6.76
C LEU A 383 -10.92 2.16 6.21
N THR A 384 -10.18 3.26 6.21
CA THR A 384 -10.59 4.51 5.56
C THR A 384 -9.72 4.78 4.33
N ILE A 385 -10.35 4.91 3.14
CA ILE A 385 -9.68 5.34 1.91
C ILE A 385 -10.28 6.67 1.47
N THR A 386 -9.46 7.72 1.48
CA THR A 386 -10.01 9.07 1.28
C THR A 386 -9.04 10.03 0.55
N LYS A 387 -9.61 10.97 -0.21
CA LYS A 387 -8.88 12.05 -0.87
C LYS A 387 -7.75 11.57 -1.80
N ASN A 388 -7.86 10.36 -2.37
CA ASN A 388 -6.90 9.89 -3.35
C ASN A 388 -7.28 10.36 -4.76
N ASN A 389 -6.28 10.72 -5.57
CA ASN A 389 -6.43 11.05 -6.98
C ASN A 389 -5.88 9.90 -7.83
N ILE A 390 -6.77 9.19 -8.52
CA ILE A 390 -6.45 7.95 -9.24
C ILE A 390 -6.76 8.12 -10.72
N THR A 391 -5.77 7.93 -11.56
CA THR A 391 -5.91 7.90 -13.01
C THR A 391 -5.36 6.60 -13.57
N VAL A 392 -6.19 5.85 -14.30
CA VAL A 392 -5.79 4.55 -14.82
C VAL A 392 -6.14 4.39 -16.31
N LYS A 393 -5.39 3.52 -16.98
CA LYS A 393 -5.64 3.09 -18.35
C LYS A 393 -5.58 1.55 -18.40
N ASN A 394 -6.50 0.93 -19.15
CA ASN A 394 -6.57 -0.52 -19.40
C ASN A 394 -6.65 -1.41 -18.14
N MET A 395 -7.29 -0.92 -17.08
CA MET A 395 -7.49 -1.68 -15.85
C MET A 395 -8.68 -1.15 -15.03
N THR A 396 -9.25 -1.98 -14.18
CA THR A 396 -10.17 -1.55 -13.11
C THR A 396 -9.38 -0.80 -12.05
N ALA A 397 -9.87 0.37 -11.63
CA ALA A 397 -9.10 1.23 -10.73
C ALA A 397 -9.05 0.67 -9.30
N VAL A 398 -10.19 0.33 -8.71
CA VAL A 398 -10.29 -0.06 -7.30
C VAL A 398 -11.04 -1.38 -7.16
N PHE A 399 -10.43 -2.30 -6.41
CA PHE A 399 -11.02 -3.58 -6.08
C PHE A 399 -11.18 -3.71 -4.56
N TYR A 400 -12.43 -4.00 -4.12
CA TYR A 400 -12.84 -4.09 -2.73
C TYR A 400 -13.51 -5.43 -2.46
N LYS A 401 -12.92 -6.26 -1.60
CA LYS A 401 -13.44 -7.58 -1.30
C LYS A 401 -13.15 -7.99 0.16
N GLY A 402 -14.15 -8.53 0.86
CA GLY A 402 -13.98 -8.94 2.25
C GLY A 402 -13.69 -7.78 3.21
N ILE A 403 -14.52 -6.74 3.17
CA ILE A 403 -14.30 -5.51 3.92
C ILE A 403 -15.54 -5.20 4.75
N ARG A 404 -15.34 -4.71 5.96
CA ARG A 404 -16.44 -4.30 6.83
C ARG A 404 -16.17 -3.01 7.59
N ASN A 405 -17.25 -2.30 7.98
CA ASN A 405 -17.21 -1.07 8.78
C ASN A 405 -16.20 -0.05 8.24
N SER A 406 -16.16 0.14 6.93
CA SER A 406 -15.11 0.87 6.22
C SER A 406 -15.68 2.02 5.40
N ALA A 407 -14.84 3.01 5.09
CA ALA A 407 -15.21 4.18 4.35
C ALA A 407 -14.32 4.39 3.12
N PHE A 408 -14.96 4.67 1.97
CA PHE A 408 -14.32 5.07 0.72
C PHE A 408 -14.86 6.46 0.32
N THR A 409 -14.08 7.51 0.63
CA THR A 409 -14.66 8.86 0.61
C THR A 409 -13.79 9.88 -0.14
N ASN A 410 -14.46 10.83 -0.85
CA ASN A 410 -13.80 11.99 -1.45
C ASN A 410 -12.62 11.63 -2.39
N ASN A 411 -12.66 10.46 -3.04
CA ASN A 411 -11.64 10.08 -4.02
C ASN A 411 -12.06 10.57 -5.42
N ASN A 412 -11.08 10.96 -6.23
CA ASN A 412 -11.24 11.30 -7.63
C ASN A 412 -10.66 10.19 -8.50
N ILE A 413 -11.48 9.51 -9.31
CA ILE A 413 -11.10 8.33 -10.07
C ILE A 413 -11.43 8.53 -11.54
N THR A 414 -10.40 8.52 -12.38
CA THR A 414 -10.52 8.79 -13.81
C THR A 414 -9.97 7.63 -14.63
N PHE A 415 -10.67 7.27 -15.68
CA PHE A 415 -10.20 6.35 -16.70
C PHE A 415 -9.79 7.11 -17.96
N ASN A 416 -8.58 6.81 -18.47
CA ASN A 416 -8.01 7.42 -19.67
C ASN A 416 -7.81 6.41 -20.82
N GLY A 417 -8.55 5.31 -20.82
CA GLY A 417 -8.45 4.26 -21.84
C GLY A 417 -9.67 4.16 -22.75
N ASN A 418 -9.76 3.06 -23.47
CA ASN A 418 -10.92 2.74 -24.28
C ASN A 418 -12.11 2.34 -23.41
N GLN A 419 -13.10 3.20 -23.30
CA GLN A 419 -14.30 3.00 -22.46
C GLN A 419 -15.12 1.75 -22.84
N LYS A 420 -14.98 1.21 -24.05
CA LYS A 420 -15.68 -0.01 -24.47
C LYS A 420 -15.16 -1.25 -23.74
N ALA A 421 -13.90 -1.24 -23.30
CA ALA A 421 -13.30 -2.32 -22.52
C ALA A 421 -13.93 -2.40 -21.12
N ASP A 422 -14.14 -3.61 -20.60
CA ASP A 422 -14.93 -3.89 -19.39
C ASP A 422 -14.17 -3.59 -18.09
N TYR A 423 -13.84 -2.32 -17.89
CA TYR A 423 -13.16 -1.81 -16.69
C TYR A 423 -14.07 -0.93 -15.84
N TYR A 424 -13.89 -1.02 -14.52
CA TYR A 424 -14.71 -0.37 -13.51
C TYR A 424 -13.90 0.66 -12.70
N GLY A 425 -14.58 1.72 -12.26
CA GLY A 425 -14.00 2.67 -11.31
C GLY A 425 -13.84 2.05 -9.92
N LEU A 426 -14.91 1.43 -9.43
CA LEU A 426 -14.93 0.70 -8.15
C LEU A 426 -15.64 -0.64 -8.33
N THR A 427 -14.98 -1.72 -7.96
CA THR A 427 -15.57 -3.05 -7.91
C THR A 427 -15.68 -3.53 -6.48
N MET A 428 -16.91 -3.91 -6.08
CA MET A 428 -17.26 -4.50 -4.79
C MET A 428 -17.94 -5.85 -5.04
N ASP A 429 -17.18 -6.82 -5.57
CA ASP A 429 -17.71 -8.14 -5.93
C ASP A 429 -17.40 -9.15 -4.83
N SER A 430 -18.39 -9.44 -3.98
CA SER A 430 -18.27 -10.33 -2.84
C SER A 430 -18.58 -11.77 -3.20
N VAL A 431 -17.92 -12.69 -2.50
CA VAL A 431 -18.30 -14.11 -2.41
C VAL A 431 -18.57 -14.43 -0.93
N PRO A 432 -19.21 -15.57 -0.57
CA PRO A 432 -19.66 -15.82 0.80
C PRO A 432 -18.60 -15.56 1.88
N ASP A 433 -17.36 -16.02 1.68
CA ASP A 433 -16.28 -15.85 2.64
C ASP A 433 -15.57 -14.47 2.55
N GLN A 434 -15.91 -13.66 1.56
CA GLN A 434 -15.32 -12.34 1.31
C GLN A 434 -16.41 -11.27 1.18
N LEU A 435 -17.41 -11.33 2.06
CA LEU A 435 -18.54 -10.41 2.06
C LEU A 435 -18.11 -8.98 2.43
N ASN A 436 -18.48 -8.02 1.59
CA ASN A 436 -18.45 -6.61 1.96
C ASN A 436 -19.69 -6.26 2.79
N GLU A 437 -19.48 -5.64 3.94
CA GLU A 437 -20.56 -5.34 4.88
C GLU A 437 -20.35 -3.99 5.57
N ASN A 438 -21.42 -3.21 5.67
CA ASN A 438 -21.41 -1.90 6.33
C ASN A 438 -20.30 -0.99 5.78
N VAL A 439 -20.33 -0.75 4.46
CA VAL A 439 -19.35 0.09 3.76
C VAL A 439 -20.04 1.38 3.26
N THR A 440 -19.42 2.50 3.57
CA THR A 440 -19.84 3.82 3.08
C THR A 440 -18.94 4.29 1.94
N VAL A 441 -19.54 4.59 0.79
CA VAL A 441 -18.88 5.17 -0.39
C VAL A 441 -19.45 6.58 -0.58
N SER A 442 -18.70 7.63 -0.23
CA SER A 442 -19.26 8.98 -0.14
C SER A 442 -18.36 10.06 -0.76
N GLY A 443 -19.00 11.04 -1.42
CA GLY A 443 -18.29 12.21 -1.95
C GLY A 443 -17.29 11.91 -3.07
N ASN A 444 -17.31 10.72 -3.65
CA ASN A 444 -16.36 10.35 -4.69
C ASN A 444 -16.77 10.90 -6.07
N LYS A 445 -15.77 11.14 -6.92
CA LYS A 445 -15.96 11.46 -8.34
C LYS A 445 -15.36 10.36 -9.20
N ILE A 446 -16.20 9.66 -9.99
CA ILE A 446 -15.80 8.52 -10.83
C ILE A 446 -16.19 8.84 -12.28
N LYS A 447 -15.23 8.81 -13.20
CA LYS A 447 -15.53 9.22 -14.58
C LYS A 447 -14.84 8.42 -15.66
N ASN A 448 -15.52 8.32 -16.80
CA ASN A 448 -15.03 7.78 -18.07
C ASN A 448 -14.80 6.25 -18.10
N PHE A 449 -15.32 5.48 -17.17
CA PHE A 449 -15.20 4.01 -17.19
C PHE A 449 -16.22 3.33 -18.10
N ASN A 450 -16.04 2.04 -18.38
CA ASN A 450 -17.09 1.22 -18.96
C ASN A 450 -18.34 1.23 -18.08
N SER A 451 -18.15 0.92 -16.80
CA SER A 451 -19.14 1.15 -15.75
C SER A 451 -18.47 1.78 -14.54
N GLY A 452 -19.15 2.74 -13.90
CA GLY A 452 -18.57 3.48 -12.78
C GLY A 452 -18.34 2.58 -11.56
N ILE A 453 -19.41 1.92 -11.09
CA ILE A 453 -19.41 1.09 -9.89
C ILE A 453 -20.06 -0.26 -10.20
N LEU A 454 -19.39 -1.33 -9.83
CA LEU A 454 -19.93 -2.68 -9.76
C LEU A 454 -20.07 -3.09 -8.29
N CYS A 455 -21.28 -3.47 -7.83
CA CYS A 455 -21.50 -3.95 -6.48
C CYS A 455 -22.34 -5.23 -6.51
N LYS A 456 -21.74 -6.34 -6.08
CA LYS A 456 -22.41 -7.65 -6.03
C LYS A 456 -22.31 -8.27 -4.64
N ASN A 457 -23.35 -9.03 -4.28
CA ASN A 457 -23.40 -9.89 -3.09
C ASN A 457 -22.91 -9.21 -1.80
N SER A 458 -23.25 -7.93 -1.62
CA SER A 458 -22.77 -7.09 -0.52
C SER A 458 -23.93 -6.65 0.37
N LYS A 459 -23.68 -6.40 1.66
CA LYS A 459 -24.73 -6.06 2.65
C LYS A 459 -24.49 -4.69 3.28
N LYS A 460 -25.59 -3.95 3.50
CA LYS A 460 -25.56 -2.64 4.18
C LYS A 460 -24.55 -1.67 3.52
N ILE A 461 -24.64 -1.52 2.19
CA ILE A 461 -23.79 -0.60 1.44
C ILE A 461 -24.52 0.74 1.29
N THR A 462 -23.79 1.81 1.53
CA THR A 462 -24.30 3.18 1.34
C THR A 462 -23.46 3.93 0.32
N PHE A 463 -24.09 4.36 -0.79
CA PHE A 463 -23.53 5.35 -1.69
C PHE A 463 -24.11 6.71 -1.35
N LYS A 464 -23.29 7.71 -1.02
CA LYS A 464 -23.75 9.04 -0.61
C LYS A 464 -22.97 10.13 -1.35
N ASN A 465 -23.68 11.13 -1.88
CA ASN A 465 -23.07 12.31 -2.51
C ASN A 465 -21.94 11.97 -3.51
N THR A 466 -22.05 10.81 -4.17
CA THR A 466 -21.06 10.33 -5.14
C THR A 466 -21.49 10.70 -6.55
N THR A 467 -20.57 11.25 -7.32
CA THR A 467 -20.79 11.58 -8.73
C THR A 467 -20.19 10.49 -9.61
N VAL A 468 -20.99 9.94 -10.53
CA VAL A 468 -20.51 9.06 -11.60
C VAL A 468 -20.89 9.68 -12.94
N TYR A 469 -19.90 9.90 -13.77
CA TYR A 469 -20.07 10.66 -15.00
C TYR A 469 -19.46 9.95 -16.21
N ASN A 470 -20.18 10.05 -17.37
CA ASN A 470 -19.68 9.62 -18.67
C ASN A 470 -19.25 8.14 -18.72
N SER A 471 -20.10 7.26 -18.19
CA SER A 471 -19.88 5.80 -18.32
C SER A 471 -20.28 5.31 -19.71
N TYR A 472 -19.56 4.30 -20.24
CA TYR A 472 -19.94 3.71 -21.52
C TYR A 472 -21.22 2.89 -21.41
N LYS A 473 -21.31 1.96 -20.42
CA LYS A 473 -22.54 1.18 -20.12
C LYS A 473 -23.38 1.89 -19.05
N GLN A 474 -23.39 1.41 -17.84
CA GLN A 474 -24.14 1.96 -16.71
C GLN A 474 -23.24 2.67 -15.69
N HIS A 475 -23.81 3.60 -14.92
CA HIS A 475 -23.04 4.23 -13.85
C HIS A 475 -22.85 3.29 -12.67
N ILE A 476 -23.94 2.60 -12.25
CA ILE A 476 -23.91 1.66 -11.14
C ILE A 476 -24.59 0.35 -11.56
N TYR A 477 -23.92 -0.77 -11.35
CA TYR A 477 -24.48 -2.10 -11.46
C TYR A 477 -24.59 -2.75 -10.09
N LEU A 478 -25.77 -3.27 -9.76
CA LEU A 478 -26.10 -3.87 -8.47
C LEU A 478 -26.65 -5.28 -8.67
N GLU A 479 -26.12 -6.27 -7.94
CA GLU A 479 -26.65 -7.64 -7.99
C GLU A 479 -26.56 -8.31 -6.61
N GLY A 480 -27.71 -8.81 -6.11
CA GLY A 480 -27.77 -9.49 -4.83
C GLY A 480 -27.38 -8.62 -3.62
N VAL A 481 -27.71 -7.33 -3.65
CA VAL A 481 -27.26 -6.35 -2.64
C VAL A 481 -28.40 -5.74 -1.84
N ASN A 482 -28.09 -5.31 -0.61
CA ASN A 482 -28.93 -4.38 0.15
C ASN A 482 -28.20 -3.04 0.20
N VAL A 483 -28.74 -2.03 -0.53
CA VAL A 483 -28.05 -0.78 -0.80
C VAL A 483 -28.94 0.44 -0.56
N THR A 484 -28.34 1.49 -0.02
CA THR A 484 -28.92 2.83 0.07
C THR A 484 -28.08 3.80 -0.78
N ILE A 485 -28.73 4.56 -1.67
CA ILE A 485 -28.11 5.56 -2.54
C ILE A 485 -28.75 6.92 -2.22
N VAL A 486 -27.96 7.86 -1.74
CA VAL A 486 -28.45 9.16 -1.24
C VAL A 486 -27.66 10.31 -1.86
N GLY A 487 -28.36 11.28 -2.46
CA GLY A 487 -27.75 12.52 -2.94
C GLY A 487 -26.71 12.32 -4.05
N CYS A 488 -26.72 11.20 -4.73
CA CYS A 488 -25.76 10.91 -5.81
C CYS A 488 -26.16 11.65 -7.10
N SER A 489 -25.17 11.93 -7.95
CA SER A 489 -25.34 12.49 -9.28
C SER A 489 -24.77 11.55 -10.33
N LEU A 490 -25.65 11.01 -11.17
CA LEU A 490 -25.32 10.00 -12.19
C LEU A 490 -25.68 10.58 -13.55
N ASP A 491 -24.67 10.89 -14.37
CA ASP A 491 -24.93 11.60 -15.62
C ASP A 491 -24.16 11.02 -16.81
N LYS A 492 -24.86 10.86 -17.95
CA LYS A 492 -24.33 10.46 -19.25
C LYS A 492 -23.86 9.00 -19.31
N ALA A 493 -24.81 8.06 -19.17
CA ALA A 493 -24.62 6.63 -19.51
C ALA A 493 -24.84 6.43 -21.02
N LYS A 494 -23.77 6.19 -21.78
CA LYS A 494 -23.78 6.31 -23.25
C LYS A 494 -24.59 5.23 -23.99
N THR A 495 -24.64 4.01 -23.45
CA THR A 495 -25.26 2.88 -24.14
C THR A 495 -26.31 2.13 -23.34
N LYS A 496 -26.35 2.27 -22.03
CA LYS A 496 -27.24 1.53 -21.12
C LYS A 496 -27.92 2.46 -20.08
N HIS A 497 -27.93 2.06 -18.84
CA HIS A 497 -28.75 2.61 -17.77
C HIS A 497 -27.96 3.56 -16.85
N GLY A 498 -28.67 4.44 -16.16
CA GLY A 498 -28.10 5.16 -15.02
C GLY A 498 -27.72 4.17 -13.91
N ILE A 499 -28.71 3.43 -13.42
CA ILE A 499 -28.54 2.31 -12.48
C ILE A 499 -29.16 1.06 -13.10
N ALA A 500 -28.41 -0.05 -13.12
CA ALA A 500 -28.94 -1.37 -13.41
C ALA A 500 -28.88 -2.23 -12.14
N SER A 501 -29.99 -2.89 -11.81
CA SER A 501 -30.06 -3.71 -10.60
C SER A 501 -30.78 -5.03 -10.82
N LYS A 502 -30.30 -6.09 -10.13
CA LYS A 502 -30.87 -7.44 -10.18
C LYS A 502 -30.89 -8.06 -8.80
N ASN A 503 -31.99 -8.73 -8.44
CA ASN A 503 -32.14 -9.50 -7.19
C ASN A 503 -31.71 -8.71 -5.93
N SER A 504 -32.07 -7.42 -5.85
CA SER A 504 -31.53 -6.49 -4.84
C SER A 504 -32.63 -5.78 -4.07
N LYS A 505 -32.30 -5.32 -2.85
CA LYS A 505 -33.11 -4.35 -2.10
C LYS A 505 -32.48 -2.97 -2.22
N ILE A 506 -33.22 -2.01 -2.80
CA ILE A 506 -32.68 -0.72 -3.17
C ILE A 506 -33.46 0.41 -2.49
N THR A 507 -32.77 1.34 -1.89
CA THR A 507 -33.34 2.59 -1.42
C THR A 507 -32.62 3.76 -2.09
N LEU A 508 -33.31 4.51 -2.95
CA LEU A 508 -32.79 5.74 -3.54
C LEU A 508 -33.43 6.95 -2.85
N LYS A 509 -32.61 7.92 -2.44
CA LYS A 509 -33.10 9.18 -1.85
C LYS A 509 -32.37 10.36 -2.50
N ASN A 510 -33.13 11.34 -2.97
CA ASN A 510 -32.61 12.62 -3.51
C ASN A 510 -31.45 12.41 -4.51
N THR A 511 -31.52 11.37 -5.35
CA THR A 511 -30.49 11.03 -6.32
C THR A 511 -30.91 11.50 -7.69
N ASN A 512 -29.99 12.18 -8.40
CA ASN A 512 -30.21 12.65 -9.75
C ASN A 512 -29.62 11.65 -10.76
N ILE A 513 -30.42 11.23 -11.72
CA ILE A 513 -30.03 10.35 -12.82
C ILE A 513 -30.43 11.02 -14.12
N THR A 514 -29.44 11.36 -14.94
CA THR A 514 -29.69 12.11 -16.16
C THR A 514 -28.95 11.51 -17.36
N ASN A 515 -29.54 11.74 -18.55
CA ASN A 515 -28.90 11.42 -19.83
C ASN A 515 -28.45 9.94 -19.96
N ALA A 516 -29.27 9.00 -19.48
CA ALA A 516 -29.05 7.58 -19.69
C ALA A 516 -29.63 7.15 -21.04
N LYS A 517 -28.90 6.37 -21.84
CA LYS A 517 -29.35 5.95 -23.19
C LYS A 517 -30.62 5.11 -23.16
N GLU A 518 -30.82 4.32 -22.10
CA GLU A 518 -32.01 3.49 -21.93
C GLU A 518 -32.84 3.95 -20.71
N PHE A 519 -32.62 3.36 -19.54
CA PHE A 519 -33.39 3.64 -18.33
C PHE A 519 -32.56 4.48 -17.35
N GLY A 520 -33.24 5.37 -16.64
CA GLY A 520 -32.65 5.99 -15.46
C GLY A 520 -32.34 4.93 -14.41
N LEU A 521 -33.33 4.18 -13.96
CA LEU A 521 -33.21 2.98 -13.12
C LEU A 521 -33.83 1.78 -13.86
N TYR A 522 -33.01 0.78 -14.18
CA TYR A 522 -33.44 -0.55 -14.60
C TYR A 522 -33.40 -1.50 -13.41
N SER A 523 -34.50 -2.20 -13.13
CA SER A 523 -34.67 -3.04 -11.96
C SER A 523 -35.30 -4.37 -12.36
N TYR A 524 -34.61 -5.49 -12.10
CA TYR A 524 -35.12 -6.83 -12.36
C TYR A 524 -35.17 -7.64 -11.06
N ASN A 525 -36.33 -8.11 -10.70
CA ASN A 525 -36.57 -8.87 -9.45
C ASN A 525 -36.03 -8.15 -8.20
N CYS A 526 -36.18 -6.84 -8.12
CA CYS A 526 -35.75 -6.02 -6.99
C CYS A 526 -36.94 -5.49 -6.21
N SER A 527 -36.74 -5.25 -4.93
CA SER A 527 -37.67 -4.51 -4.07
C SER A 527 -37.06 -3.20 -3.64
N GLY A 528 -37.89 -2.20 -3.34
CA GLY A 528 -37.38 -0.97 -2.78
C GLY A 528 -38.20 0.28 -3.11
N LYS A 529 -37.59 1.44 -2.84
CA LYS A 529 -38.23 2.73 -2.95
C LYS A 529 -37.29 3.79 -3.51
N VAL A 530 -37.84 4.64 -4.39
CA VAL A 530 -37.19 5.87 -4.88
C VAL A 530 -37.92 7.07 -4.29
N THR A 531 -37.24 7.96 -3.59
CA THR A 531 -37.85 9.13 -2.95
C THR A 531 -37.06 10.39 -3.29
N GLY A 532 -37.73 11.37 -3.86
CA GLY A 532 -37.12 12.64 -4.28
C GLY A 532 -36.07 12.47 -5.38
N GLY A 533 -35.35 13.54 -5.67
CA GLY A 533 -34.38 13.60 -6.75
C GLY A 533 -34.96 13.81 -8.14
N LYS A 534 -34.13 13.73 -9.17
CA LYS A 534 -34.51 13.97 -10.57
C LYS A 534 -34.13 12.78 -11.44
N ILE A 535 -35.03 12.31 -12.30
CA ILE A 535 -34.73 11.34 -13.35
C ILE A 535 -35.15 11.93 -14.69
N ALA A 536 -34.18 12.23 -15.54
CA ALA A 536 -34.46 13.00 -16.74
C ALA A 536 -33.60 12.61 -17.96
N ASN A 537 -34.16 12.90 -19.14
CA ASN A 537 -33.49 12.67 -20.42
C ASN A 537 -33.02 11.20 -20.61
N CYS A 538 -33.81 10.25 -20.14
CA CYS A 538 -33.55 8.84 -20.33
C CYS A 538 -34.25 8.36 -21.61
N GLY A 539 -33.51 7.63 -22.47
CA GLY A 539 -34.01 7.32 -23.83
C GLY A 539 -35.19 6.36 -23.88
N LYS A 540 -35.41 5.52 -22.83
CA LYS A 540 -36.58 4.64 -22.73
C LYS A 540 -37.51 5.10 -21.61
N TYR A 541 -37.21 4.82 -20.36
CA TYR A 541 -38.03 5.18 -19.21
C TYR A 541 -37.18 5.77 -18.09
N GLY A 542 -37.81 6.59 -17.25
CA GLY A 542 -37.18 7.01 -16.00
C GLY A 542 -36.89 5.82 -15.08
N ILE A 543 -37.92 5.01 -14.80
CA ILE A 543 -37.80 3.76 -14.03
C ILE A 543 -38.41 2.62 -14.83
N GLY A 544 -37.70 1.51 -15.01
CA GLY A 544 -38.19 0.23 -15.50
C GLY A 544 -38.07 -0.83 -14.43
N ALA A 545 -39.21 -1.40 -14.00
CA ALA A 545 -39.28 -2.41 -12.97
C ALA A 545 -39.89 -3.71 -13.54
N TYR A 546 -39.09 -4.78 -13.50
CA TYR A 546 -39.47 -6.09 -14.06
C TYR A 546 -39.58 -7.13 -12.94
N LYS A 547 -40.55 -8.04 -13.02
CA LYS A 547 -40.93 -9.07 -12.04
C LYS A 547 -41.43 -8.53 -10.71
N LYS A 548 -40.80 -7.51 -10.14
CA LYS A 548 -41.21 -6.85 -8.90
C LYS A 548 -41.24 -5.36 -9.08
N GLY A 549 -42.20 -4.66 -8.50
CA GLY A 549 -42.35 -3.22 -8.57
C GLY A 549 -41.40 -2.47 -7.62
N ILE A 550 -40.94 -1.33 -8.05
CA ILE A 550 -40.25 -0.32 -7.24
C ILE A 550 -41.22 0.81 -6.96
N SER A 551 -41.49 1.12 -5.70
CA SER A 551 -42.31 2.29 -5.34
C SER A 551 -41.52 3.60 -5.51
N TYR A 552 -42.22 4.66 -5.86
CA TYR A 552 -41.58 5.97 -5.95
C TYR A 552 -42.49 7.07 -5.40
N SER A 553 -41.88 8.13 -4.87
CA SER A 553 -42.59 9.32 -4.39
C SER A 553 -41.72 10.56 -4.48
N LYS A 554 -42.31 11.70 -4.76
CA LYS A 554 -41.62 13.02 -4.84
C LYS A 554 -40.46 13.05 -5.84
N VAL A 555 -40.44 12.19 -6.86
CA VAL A 555 -39.42 12.15 -7.92
C VAL A 555 -39.80 13.15 -9.01
N LYS A 556 -38.86 14.00 -9.41
CA LYS A 556 -39.03 14.91 -10.54
C LYS A 556 -38.62 14.20 -11.84
N PHE A 557 -39.59 13.85 -12.68
CA PHE A 557 -39.35 13.27 -13.99
C PHE A 557 -39.41 14.35 -15.07
N SER A 558 -38.54 14.29 -16.09
CA SER A 558 -38.63 15.12 -17.28
C SER A 558 -37.96 14.47 -18.48
N ASN A 559 -38.59 14.62 -19.66
CA ASN A 559 -38.04 14.21 -20.97
C ASN A 559 -37.54 12.75 -21.02
N ASN A 560 -38.28 11.79 -20.45
CA ASN A 560 -37.95 10.37 -20.53
C ASN A 560 -38.74 9.70 -21.66
N GLY A 561 -38.07 8.86 -22.48
CA GLY A 561 -38.63 8.17 -23.63
C GLY A 561 -38.93 9.08 -24.83
N ALA A 562 -39.39 8.51 -25.94
CA ALA A 562 -39.60 9.19 -27.19
C ALA A 562 -40.58 10.38 -27.08
N ASN A 563 -41.57 10.28 -26.21
CA ASN A 563 -42.61 11.30 -26.01
C ASN A 563 -42.37 12.17 -24.78
N GLY A 564 -41.21 12.09 -24.14
CA GLY A 564 -40.89 12.85 -22.92
C GLY A 564 -41.68 12.45 -21.66
N LYS A 565 -42.64 11.51 -21.76
CA LYS A 565 -43.59 11.15 -20.69
C LYS A 565 -43.38 9.72 -20.11
N CYS A 566 -42.39 8.95 -20.57
CA CYS A 566 -42.15 7.57 -20.13
C CYS A 566 -41.46 7.51 -18.76
N ASN A 567 -42.20 7.84 -17.71
CA ASN A 567 -41.60 7.97 -16.37
C ASN A 567 -41.43 6.64 -15.65
N TYR A 568 -42.39 5.71 -15.78
CA TYR A 568 -42.38 4.42 -15.11
C TYR A 568 -42.90 3.30 -16.01
N TYR A 569 -42.22 2.17 -16.01
CA TYR A 569 -42.65 0.93 -16.68
C TYR A 569 -42.62 -0.22 -15.70
N ARG A 570 -43.64 -1.06 -15.71
CA ARG A 570 -43.71 -2.32 -14.98
C ARG A 570 -43.98 -3.44 -15.98
N GLY A 571 -43.07 -4.43 -16.01
CA GLY A 571 -43.15 -5.65 -16.82
C GLY A 571 -43.04 -6.92 -15.99
#